data_faea8318b6d59900433560a858675a6d
#
_entry.id   faea8318b6d59900433560a858675a6d
#
_cell.length_a   1.000
_cell.length_b   1.000
_cell.length_c   1.000
_cell.angle_alpha   90.00
_cell.angle_beta   90.00
_cell.angle_gamma   90.00
#
_symmetry.space_group_name_H-M   'P 1'
#
loop_
_entity.id
_entity.type
_entity.pdbx_description
1 polymer ?
#
loop_
_entity_poly.entity_id
_entity_poly.type
_entity_poly.pdbx_seq_one_letter_code
_entity_poly.pdbx_strand_id
1 'polypeptide(L)'
;EGIINYTTETAVKTETVTAKNGTKTTVDTKYTAEQYCARIAGLIAGTPMTIACTYAPLSELSDCTRLTDIDTPVDKGEFIVFYDGEKVKVARGVNSFVTTVDGKGDSFKKIKIVEAMDMINDDITKTAQDSYLGKYANSYSNKCLLLSAISSYFAQLQRDGIVSSYS
;
A
#
# COMPACT_ATOMS: atom_id res chain seq x y z
N GLU A 1 -10.02 -3.31 -6.56
CA GLU A 1 -9.20 -3.72 -7.73
C GLU A 1 -7.90 -2.93 -7.79
N GLY A 2 -7.02 -3.13 -6.81
CA GLY A 2 -5.73 -2.44 -6.75
C GLY A 2 -4.60 -3.31 -7.30
N ILE A 3 -4.49 -3.48 -8.62
CA ILE A 3 -3.31 -4.12 -9.20
C ILE A 3 -2.14 -3.17 -9.05
N ILE A 4 -1.06 -3.64 -8.42
CA ILE A 4 0.18 -2.90 -8.26
C ILE A 4 1.16 -3.39 -9.32
N ASN A 5 1.55 -2.49 -10.21
CA ASN A 5 2.45 -2.81 -11.32
C ASN A 5 3.88 -2.36 -10.97
N TYR A 6 4.64 -3.25 -10.31
CA TYR A 6 6.06 -3.00 -9.99
C TYR A 6 6.94 -3.25 -11.21
N THR A 7 7.64 -2.22 -11.70
CA THR A 7 8.37 -2.25 -12.97
C THR A 7 9.86 -1.92 -12.87
N THR A 8 10.41 -1.69 -11.67
CA THR A 8 11.86 -1.46 -11.53
C THR A 8 12.67 -2.67 -12.00
N GLU A 9 13.42 -2.55 -13.08
CA GLU A 9 14.10 -3.66 -13.76
C GLU A 9 15.11 -4.38 -12.89
N THR A 10 15.89 -3.64 -12.09
CA THR A 10 16.92 -4.22 -11.23
C THR A 10 16.97 -3.52 -9.89
N ALA A 11 16.87 -4.30 -8.82
CA ALA A 11 17.14 -3.88 -7.44
C ALA A 11 18.40 -4.62 -6.95
N VAL A 12 19.34 -3.90 -6.36
CA VAL A 12 20.66 -4.45 -5.96
C VAL A 12 20.74 -4.46 -4.43
N LYS A 13 21.04 -5.63 -3.88
CA LYS A 13 21.34 -5.82 -2.46
C LYS A 13 22.82 -6.17 -2.30
N THR A 14 23.55 -5.38 -1.54
CA THR A 14 24.96 -5.62 -1.24
C THR A 14 25.08 -6.23 0.16
N GLU A 15 25.67 -7.41 0.24
CA GLU A 15 25.90 -8.11 1.51
C GLU A 15 27.39 -8.36 1.72
N THR A 16 27.84 -8.23 2.97
CA THR A 16 29.20 -8.61 3.35
C THR A 16 29.19 -10.04 3.89
N VAL A 17 29.75 -10.97 3.14
CA VAL A 17 29.90 -12.37 3.54
C VAL A 17 31.28 -12.56 4.16
N THR A 18 31.32 -13.09 5.38
CA THR A 18 32.58 -13.45 6.04
C THR A 18 32.85 -14.94 5.86
N ALA A 19 33.91 -15.27 5.14
CA ALA A 19 34.34 -16.66 4.97
C ALA A 19 34.87 -17.23 6.30
N LYS A 20 34.95 -18.57 6.40
CA LYS A 20 35.46 -19.26 7.60
C LYS A 20 36.89 -18.89 7.99
N ASN A 21 37.67 -18.37 7.05
CA ASN A 21 39.03 -17.86 7.28
C ASN A 21 39.09 -16.38 7.74
N GLY A 22 37.93 -15.76 8.03
CA GLY A 22 37.83 -14.35 8.44
C GLY A 22 37.86 -13.32 7.30
N THR A 23 38.02 -13.75 6.04
CA THR A 23 38.03 -12.85 4.89
C THR A 23 36.61 -12.34 4.66
N LYS A 24 36.43 -11.01 4.60
CA LYS A 24 35.16 -10.33 4.26
C LYS A 24 35.12 -10.07 2.77
N THR A 25 34.08 -10.56 2.12
CA THR A 25 33.85 -10.35 0.69
C THR A 25 32.48 -9.69 0.53
N THR A 26 32.41 -8.62 -0.25
CA THR A 26 31.16 -7.95 -0.59
C THR A 26 30.57 -8.63 -1.83
N VAL A 27 29.31 -9.05 -1.74
CA VAL A 27 28.57 -9.72 -2.81
C VAL A 27 27.34 -8.89 -3.14
N ASP A 28 27.21 -8.52 -4.41
CA ASP A 28 26.03 -7.83 -4.92
C ASP A 28 25.06 -8.84 -5.52
N THR A 29 23.87 -8.93 -4.94
CA THR A 29 22.79 -9.74 -5.46
C THR A 29 21.80 -8.82 -6.19
N LYS A 30 21.56 -9.11 -7.45
CA LYS A 30 20.62 -8.37 -8.30
C LYS A 30 19.29 -9.10 -8.35
N TYR A 31 18.22 -8.39 -8.10
CA TYR A 31 16.84 -8.88 -8.18
C TYR A 31 16.13 -8.25 -9.36
N THR A 32 15.47 -9.07 -10.17
CA THR A 32 14.54 -8.59 -11.21
C THR A 32 13.23 -8.10 -10.57
N ALA A 33 12.40 -7.37 -11.33
CA ALA A 33 11.09 -6.92 -10.88
C ALA A 33 10.24 -8.09 -10.34
N GLU A 34 10.22 -9.22 -11.03
CA GLU A 34 9.47 -10.41 -10.63
C GLU A 34 9.94 -11.00 -9.30
N GLN A 35 11.25 -11.06 -9.08
CA GLN A 35 11.83 -11.59 -7.85
C GLN A 35 11.58 -10.68 -6.65
N TYR A 36 11.52 -9.37 -6.88
CA TYR A 36 11.39 -8.38 -5.81
C TYR A 36 9.94 -8.00 -5.50
N CYS A 37 8.97 -8.36 -6.36
CA CYS A 37 7.57 -7.97 -6.20
C CYS A 37 6.94 -8.51 -4.89
N ALA A 38 7.34 -9.68 -4.41
CA ALA A 38 6.89 -10.20 -3.12
C ALA A 38 7.33 -9.32 -1.93
N ARG A 39 8.52 -8.73 -2.02
CA ARG A 39 9.02 -7.78 -1.00
C ARG A 39 8.24 -6.47 -1.05
N ILE A 40 7.89 -5.98 -2.23
CA ILE A 40 7.03 -4.79 -2.40
C ILE A 40 5.63 -5.06 -1.84
N ALA A 41 5.05 -6.21 -2.11
CA ALA A 41 3.76 -6.60 -1.52
C ALA A 41 3.83 -6.60 0.02
N GLY A 42 4.91 -7.17 0.60
CA GLY A 42 5.15 -7.13 2.05
C GLY A 42 5.34 -5.71 2.61
N LEU A 43 5.97 -4.80 1.86
CA LEU A 43 6.10 -3.40 2.24
C LEU A 43 4.73 -2.73 2.33
N ILE A 44 3.90 -2.90 1.30
CA ILE A 44 2.57 -2.29 1.24
C ILE A 44 1.68 -2.84 2.35
N ALA A 45 1.61 -4.16 2.50
CA ALA A 45 0.83 -4.82 3.56
C ALA A 45 1.30 -4.45 4.98
N GLY A 46 2.59 -4.16 5.17
CA GLY A 46 3.16 -3.72 6.44
C GLY A 46 3.09 -2.22 6.71
N THR A 47 2.61 -1.43 5.74
CA THR A 47 2.50 0.02 5.90
C THR A 47 1.21 0.36 6.66
N PRO A 48 1.27 1.06 7.82
CA PRO A 48 0.08 1.45 8.55
C PRO A 48 -0.86 2.33 7.71
N MET A 49 -2.19 2.16 7.87
CA MET A 49 -3.20 2.93 7.15
C MET A 49 -3.15 4.45 7.40
N THR A 50 -2.44 4.90 8.43
CA THR A 50 -2.24 6.32 8.74
C THR A 50 -1.27 7.02 7.80
N ILE A 51 -0.33 6.27 7.18
CA ILE A 51 0.72 6.79 6.30
C ILE A 51 0.61 6.16 4.90
N ALA A 52 1.31 6.72 3.92
CA ALA A 52 1.45 6.15 2.59
C ALA A 52 2.83 5.50 2.43
N CYS A 53 2.96 4.52 1.55
CA CYS A 53 4.26 3.92 1.20
C CYS A 53 5.13 4.82 0.31
N THR A 54 4.67 6.04 -0.04
CA THR A 54 5.45 7.03 -0.78
C THR A 54 6.71 7.41 -0.01
N TYR A 55 7.86 7.38 -0.67
CA TYR A 55 9.19 7.58 -0.11
C TYR A 55 9.60 6.61 1.01
N ALA A 56 8.89 5.49 1.16
CA ALA A 56 9.28 4.44 2.09
C ALA A 56 10.69 3.91 1.73
N PRO A 57 11.64 3.89 2.68
CA PRO A 57 12.99 3.43 2.40
C PRO A 57 13.05 1.90 2.33
N LEU A 58 13.86 1.42 1.40
CA LEU A 58 14.21 0.01 1.25
C LEU A 58 15.66 -0.16 1.70
N SER A 59 15.86 -0.20 3.02
CA SER A 59 17.18 -0.17 3.65
C SER A 59 18.06 -1.37 3.30
N GLU A 60 17.47 -2.45 2.83
CA GLU A 60 18.15 -3.64 2.35
C GLU A 60 18.79 -3.48 0.96
N LEU A 61 18.36 -2.48 0.19
CA LEU A 61 18.88 -2.20 -1.14
C LEU A 61 20.00 -1.16 -1.08
N SER A 62 21.07 -1.41 -1.81
CA SER A 62 22.19 -0.49 -1.99
C SER A 62 22.04 0.37 -3.26
N ASP A 63 21.39 -0.16 -4.29
CA ASP A 63 21.19 0.53 -5.56
C ASP A 63 19.98 -0.04 -6.33
N CYS A 64 19.54 0.66 -7.37
CA CYS A 64 18.50 0.22 -8.30
C CYS A 64 18.74 0.83 -9.68
N THR A 65 17.98 0.36 -10.69
CA THR A 65 18.02 0.95 -12.05
C THR A 65 17.77 2.45 -11.97
N ARG A 66 18.70 3.23 -12.52
CA ARG A 66 18.60 4.69 -12.56
C ARG A 66 17.63 5.12 -13.65
N LEU A 67 16.59 5.82 -13.24
CA LEU A 67 15.64 6.43 -14.16
C LEU A 67 15.98 7.92 -14.32
N THR A 68 15.95 8.40 -15.54
CA THR A 68 16.12 9.83 -15.84
C THR A 68 14.85 10.64 -15.58
N ASP A 69 13.71 9.97 -15.68
CA ASP A 69 12.38 10.52 -15.41
C ASP A 69 11.61 9.56 -14.52
N ILE A 70 11.15 10.04 -13.38
CA ILE A 70 10.39 9.29 -12.40
C ILE A 70 8.88 9.54 -12.57
N ASP A 71 8.50 10.70 -13.07
CA ASP A 71 7.11 11.12 -13.13
C ASP A 71 6.34 10.39 -14.23
N THR A 72 6.92 10.21 -15.41
CA THR A 72 6.27 9.52 -16.53
C THR A 72 5.82 8.08 -16.20
N PRO A 73 6.66 7.21 -15.61
CA PRO A 73 6.20 5.88 -15.19
C PRO A 73 5.11 5.95 -14.11
N VAL A 74 5.25 6.84 -13.14
CA VAL A 74 4.24 7.03 -12.08
C VAL A 74 2.89 7.44 -12.65
N ASP A 75 2.86 8.35 -13.62
CA ASP A 75 1.64 8.79 -14.30
C ASP A 75 1.00 7.66 -15.12
N LYS A 76 1.80 6.69 -15.57
CA LYS A 76 1.32 5.45 -16.22
C LYS A 76 0.85 4.38 -15.20
N GLY A 77 0.85 4.70 -13.91
CA GLY A 77 0.42 3.77 -12.86
C GLY A 77 1.45 2.69 -12.53
N GLU A 78 2.74 2.97 -12.78
CA GLU A 78 3.82 2.07 -12.46
C GLU A 78 4.33 2.35 -11.03
N PHE A 79 4.45 1.30 -10.24
CA PHE A 79 5.06 1.36 -8.92
C PHE A 79 6.56 1.15 -9.08
N ILE A 80 7.33 2.20 -8.87
CA ILE A 80 8.78 2.18 -9.06
C ILE A 80 9.52 2.55 -7.78
N VAL A 81 10.75 2.08 -7.68
CA VAL A 81 11.72 2.54 -6.68
C VAL A 81 12.85 3.29 -7.36
N PHE A 82 13.44 4.24 -6.65
CA PHE A 82 14.53 5.07 -7.15
C PHE A 82 15.59 5.27 -6.08
N TYR A 83 16.78 5.61 -6.51
CA TYR A 83 17.88 5.95 -5.63
C TYR A 83 18.00 7.48 -5.53
N ASP A 84 17.94 8.02 -4.31
CA ASP A 84 17.96 9.46 -4.06
C ASP A 84 19.37 10.06 -3.88
N GLY A 85 20.42 9.23 -4.05
CA GLY A 85 21.82 9.59 -3.79
C GLY A 85 22.36 8.99 -2.48
N GLU A 86 21.49 8.58 -1.58
CA GLU A 86 21.83 7.94 -0.30
C GLU A 86 21.15 6.58 -0.12
N LYS A 87 19.87 6.49 -0.46
CA LYS A 87 19.02 5.31 -0.21
C LYS A 87 18.11 5.01 -1.39
N VAL A 88 17.73 3.75 -1.50
CA VAL A 88 16.63 3.34 -2.40
C VAL A 88 15.30 3.56 -1.70
N LYS A 89 14.38 4.23 -2.37
CA LYS A 89 13.05 4.60 -1.86
C LYS A 89 11.97 4.30 -2.88
N VAL A 90 10.75 4.10 -2.40
CA VAL A 90 9.55 4.08 -3.25
C VAL A 90 9.30 5.48 -3.82
N ALA A 91 9.04 5.59 -5.11
CA ALA A 91 8.73 6.88 -5.72
C ALA A 91 7.36 7.41 -5.27
N ARG A 92 6.31 6.67 -5.56
CA ARG A 92 4.94 6.97 -5.13
C ARG A 92 4.12 5.71 -4.92
N GLY A 93 3.19 5.74 -3.95
CA GLY A 93 2.23 4.66 -3.70
C GLY A 93 1.04 4.74 -4.65
N VAL A 94 1.26 4.41 -5.92
CA VAL A 94 0.23 4.39 -6.98
C VAL A 94 -0.04 2.96 -7.44
N ASN A 95 -1.27 2.74 -7.93
CA ASN A 95 -1.69 1.49 -8.55
C ASN A 95 -1.80 1.66 -10.08
N SER A 96 -2.16 0.59 -10.78
CA SER A 96 -2.29 0.56 -12.25
C SER A 96 -3.53 1.30 -12.80
N PHE A 97 -4.34 1.91 -11.94
CA PHE A 97 -5.50 2.69 -12.37
C PHE A 97 -5.05 4.06 -12.91
N VAL A 98 -5.10 4.25 -14.21
CA VAL A 98 -4.65 5.50 -14.86
C VAL A 98 -5.78 6.30 -15.50
N THR A 99 -6.83 5.61 -15.96
CA THR A 99 -7.96 6.24 -16.64
C THR A 99 -9.11 6.44 -15.67
N THR A 100 -9.44 7.69 -15.40
CA THR A 100 -10.60 8.03 -14.56
C THR A 100 -11.90 7.75 -15.29
N VAL A 101 -12.89 7.25 -14.54
CA VAL A 101 -14.24 6.98 -15.02
C VAL A 101 -15.23 7.64 -14.08
N ASP A 102 -16.49 7.76 -14.51
CA ASP A 102 -17.54 8.31 -13.66
C ASP A 102 -17.63 7.55 -12.32
N GLY A 103 -17.63 8.28 -11.22
CA GLY A 103 -17.59 7.74 -9.86
C GLY A 103 -16.20 7.29 -9.36
N LYS A 104 -15.16 7.25 -10.20
CA LYS A 104 -13.78 6.90 -9.80
C LYS A 104 -12.78 7.94 -10.32
N GLY A 105 -12.53 8.96 -9.51
CA GLY A 105 -11.59 10.03 -9.82
C GLY A 105 -10.13 9.68 -9.49
N ASP A 106 -9.26 10.68 -9.54
CA ASP A 106 -7.80 10.55 -9.32
C ASP A 106 -7.41 9.98 -7.96
N SER A 107 -8.28 10.07 -6.97
CA SER A 107 -8.04 9.49 -5.64
C SER A 107 -7.85 7.98 -5.70
N PHE A 108 -8.53 7.29 -6.59
CA PHE A 108 -8.43 5.83 -6.77
C PHE A 108 -7.09 5.36 -7.37
N LYS A 109 -6.26 6.28 -7.85
CA LYS A 109 -4.88 5.98 -8.27
C LYS A 109 -3.95 5.70 -7.09
N LYS A 110 -4.33 6.09 -5.87
CA LYS A 110 -3.51 5.96 -4.66
C LYS A 110 -3.81 4.65 -3.94
N ILE A 111 -2.78 3.83 -3.72
CA ILE A 111 -2.89 2.54 -3.00
C ILE A 111 -3.56 2.73 -1.64
N LYS A 112 -3.08 3.67 -0.83
CA LYS A 112 -3.63 3.94 0.51
C LYS A 112 -5.14 4.18 0.52
N ILE A 113 -5.67 4.89 -0.47
CA ILE A 113 -7.11 5.21 -0.53
C ILE A 113 -7.92 3.97 -0.87
N VAL A 114 -7.47 3.18 -1.85
CA VAL A 114 -8.15 1.94 -2.24
C VAL A 114 -8.13 0.93 -1.09
N GLU A 115 -6.99 0.71 -0.45
CA GLU A 115 -6.88 -0.20 0.71
C GLU A 115 -7.74 0.25 1.90
N ALA A 116 -7.81 1.55 2.17
CA ALA A 116 -8.69 2.06 3.23
C ALA A 116 -10.17 1.82 2.90
N MET A 117 -10.58 1.99 1.64
CA MET A 117 -11.95 1.72 1.21
C MET A 117 -12.29 0.24 1.28
N ASP A 118 -11.39 -0.64 0.85
CA ASP A 118 -11.56 -2.09 0.92
C ASP A 118 -11.65 -2.55 2.39
N MET A 119 -10.77 -2.07 3.26
CA MET A 119 -10.82 -2.34 4.70
C MET A 119 -12.16 -1.92 5.32
N ILE A 120 -12.62 -0.70 5.04
CA ILE A 120 -13.90 -0.20 5.57
C ILE A 120 -15.08 -1.05 5.08
N ASN A 121 -15.07 -1.41 3.80
CA ASN A 121 -16.12 -2.26 3.22
C ASN A 121 -16.15 -3.64 3.89
N ASP A 122 -15.00 -4.25 4.07
CA ASP A 122 -14.87 -5.56 4.69
C ASP A 122 -15.30 -5.56 6.15
N ASP A 123 -14.86 -4.57 6.93
CA ASP A 123 -15.20 -4.43 8.34
C ASP A 123 -16.70 -4.24 8.55
N ILE A 124 -17.33 -3.35 7.77
CA ILE A 124 -18.76 -3.12 7.84
C ILE A 124 -19.53 -4.38 7.41
N THR A 125 -19.14 -5.01 6.33
CA THR A 125 -19.81 -6.21 5.80
C THR A 125 -19.71 -7.37 6.81
N LYS A 126 -18.54 -7.67 7.33
CA LYS A 126 -18.34 -8.73 8.34
C LYS A 126 -19.14 -8.44 9.61
N THR A 127 -19.05 -7.21 10.12
CA THR A 127 -19.79 -6.82 11.33
C THR A 127 -21.30 -6.93 11.12
N ALA A 128 -21.81 -6.52 9.97
CA ALA A 128 -23.23 -6.66 9.64
C ALA A 128 -23.66 -8.14 9.56
N GLN A 129 -22.87 -8.98 8.91
CA GLN A 129 -23.14 -10.42 8.80
C GLN A 129 -23.05 -11.14 10.14
N ASP A 130 -22.01 -10.86 10.92
CA ASP A 130 -21.74 -11.58 12.17
C ASP A 130 -22.63 -11.14 13.33
N SER A 131 -23.06 -9.88 13.34
CA SER A 131 -23.71 -9.29 14.52
C SER A 131 -25.15 -8.87 14.31
N TYR A 132 -25.59 -8.63 13.06
CA TYR A 132 -26.91 -8.07 12.79
C TYR A 132 -27.81 -8.95 11.91
N LEU A 133 -27.29 -9.48 10.80
CA LEU A 133 -28.08 -10.25 9.87
C LEU A 133 -28.50 -11.59 10.46
N GLY A 134 -29.79 -11.87 10.44
CA GLY A 134 -30.37 -13.10 11.01
C GLY A 134 -30.47 -13.13 12.54
N LYS A 135 -29.94 -12.11 13.26
CA LYS A 135 -29.99 -12.03 14.74
C LYS A 135 -31.02 -11.06 15.27
N TYR A 136 -31.33 -10.03 14.49
CA TYR A 136 -32.32 -9.01 14.85
C TYR A 136 -33.44 -8.95 13.84
N ALA A 137 -34.68 -8.68 14.33
CA ALA A 137 -35.80 -8.40 13.48
C ALA A 137 -35.54 -7.13 12.63
N ASN A 138 -36.08 -7.12 11.40
CA ASN A 138 -35.96 -5.96 10.51
C ASN A 138 -36.90 -4.82 10.94
N SER A 139 -36.60 -4.21 12.08
CA SER A 139 -37.32 -3.06 12.63
C SER A 139 -36.54 -1.77 12.43
N TYR A 140 -37.25 -0.62 12.47
CA TYR A 140 -36.60 0.69 12.38
C TYR A 140 -35.54 0.89 13.48
N SER A 141 -35.85 0.49 14.71
CA SER A 141 -34.95 0.63 15.85
C SER A 141 -33.62 -0.16 15.63
N ASN A 142 -33.73 -1.40 15.10
CA ASN A 142 -32.55 -2.21 14.85
C ASN A 142 -31.71 -1.66 13.68
N LYS A 143 -32.34 -1.04 12.67
CA LYS A 143 -31.60 -0.31 11.62
C LYS A 143 -30.84 0.89 12.20
N CYS A 144 -31.46 1.63 13.11
CA CYS A 144 -30.79 2.76 13.78
C CYS A 144 -29.61 2.30 14.64
N LEU A 145 -29.70 1.12 15.29
CA LEU A 145 -28.56 0.55 16.03
C LEU A 145 -27.36 0.25 15.10
N LEU A 146 -27.61 -0.35 13.93
CA LEU A 146 -26.54 -0.61 12.95
C LEU A 146 -25.93 0.71 12.45
N LEU A 147 -26.76 1.70 12.09
CA LEU A 147 -26.27 3.02 11.65
C LEU A 147 -25.43 3.71 12.73
N SER A 148 -25.85 3.62 14.00
CA SER A 148 -25.08 4.15 15.13
C SER A 148 -23.73 3.44 15.30
N ALA A 149 -23.71 2.13 15.13
CA ALA A 149 -22.45 1.37 15.16
C ALA A 149 -21.49 1.76 14.03
N ILE A 150 -22.00 1.92 12.80
CA ILE A 150 -21.23 2.41 11.65
C ILE A 150 -20.71 3.83 11.90
N SER A 151 -21.54 4.74 12.42
CA SER A 151 -21.10 6.10 12.76
C SER A 151 -19.99 6.10 13.82
N SER A 152 -20.08 5.24 14.82
CA SER A 152 -19.06 5.09 15.86
C SER A 152 -17.76 4.55 15.29
N TYR A 153 -17.81 3.61 14.33
CA TYR A 153 -16.66 3.10 13.61
C TYR A 153 -15.95 4.21 12.81
N PHE A 154 -16.70 5.00 12.03
CA PHE A 154 -16.11 6.14 11.31
C PHE A 154 -15.51 7.19 12.24
N ALA A 155 -16.14 7.47 13.38
CA ALA A 155 -15.57 8.34 14.40
C ALA A 155 -14.24 7.81 14.95
N GLN A 156 -14.09 6.49 15.06
CA GLN A 156 -12.82 5.87 15.42
C GLN A 156 -11.78 6.05 14.33
N LEU A 157 -12.12 5.75 13.07
CA LEU A 157 -11.20 5.94 11.92
C LEU A 157 -10.73 7.40 11.80
N GLN A 158 -11.58 8.35 12.14
CA GLN A 158 -11.20 9.76 12.16
C GLN A 158 -10.23 10.08 13.30
N ARG A 159 -10.45 9.56 14.51
CA ARG A 159 -9.51 9.71 15.64
C ARG A 159 -8.15 9.10 15.32
N ASP A 160 -8.14 7.96 14.61
CA ASP A 160 -6.93 7.26 14.19
C ASP A 160 -6.22 7.93 13.00
N GLY A 161 -6.82 8.97 12.40
CA GLY A 161 -6.25 9.74 11.29
C GLY A 161 -6.28 9.01 9.94
N ILE A 162 -7.13 7.97 9.80
CA ILE A 162 -7.32 7.24 8.54
C ILE A 162 -8.25 8.03 7.62
N VAL A 163 -9.30 8.62 8.19
CA VAL A 163 -10.30 9.45 7.49
C VAL A 163 -10.26 10.85 8.08
N SER A 164 -10.31 11.90 7.24
CA SER A 164 -10.28 13.29 7.69
C SER A 164 -11.65 13.77 8.18
N SER A 165 -12.70 13.41 7.45
CA SER A 165 -14.09 13.70 7.80
C SER A 165 -15.03 12.71 7.13
N TYR A 166 -16.22 12.54 7.72
CA TYR A 166 -17.31 11.75 7.13
C TYR A 166 -18.64 12.44 7.37
N SER A 167 -19.59 12.22 6.50
CA SER A 167 -20.97 12.79 6.56
C SER A 167 -21.99 11.71 6.23
#